data_073f041367010044360edbd0897d1452
#
_entry.id   073f041367010044360edbd0897d1452
#
_cell.length_a   1.000
_cell.length_b   1.000
_cell.length_c   1.000
_cell.angle_alpha   90.00
_cell.angle_beta   90.00
_cell.angle_gamma   90.00
#
_symmetry.space_group_name_H-M   'P 1'
#
loop_
_entity.id
_entity.type
_entity.pdbx_description
1 polymer ?
#
loop_
_entity_poly.entity_id
_entity_poly.type
_entity_poly.pdbx_seq_one_letter_code
_entity_poly.pdbx_strand_id
1 'polypeptide(L)'
;MKGHVIISHGLQSSPEATKATAIAKVAQSLGWTTEIPDYRDLDASSELGDVLSRIERLRRALAGKRTPLVLAGSSMGAFISARVSLAVAVQGLFLMAPPTQLKGYDIVLEAAPVRTCIVHGWHDELIPAGEVVRWAQKRSDHLVLVNDSHRLADHVEFCAQEFGRFVQGLA
;
A
#
# COMPACT_ATOMS: atom_id res chain seq x y z
N MET A 1 -19.04 -3.03 12.46
CA MET A 1 -18.01 -2.72 11.44
C MET A 1 -16.95 -1.86 12.12
N LYS A 2 -15.67 -2.33 12.07
CA LYS A 2 -14.56 -1.69 12.81
C LYS A 2 -14.03 -0.43 12.12
N GLY A 3 -14.11 -0.34 10.81
CA GLY A 3 -13.60 0.77 10.02
C GLY A 3 -13.60 0.45 8.53
N HIS A 4 -12.78 1.16 7.76
CA HIS A 4 -12.68 0.99 6.32
C HIS A 4 -11.23 0.86 5.86
N VAL A 5 -10.97 -0.07 4.95
CA VAL A 5 -9.65 -0.29 4.33
C VAL A 5 -9.75 -0.02 2.84
N ILE A 6 -8.90 0.85 2.33
CA ILE A 6 -8.71 0.99 0.88
C ILE A 6 -7.39 0.36 0.49
N ILE A 7 -7.43 -0.51 -0.53
CA ILE A 7 -6.29 -1.26 -1.02
C ILE A 7 -5.98 -0.83 -2.45
N SER A 8 -4.81 -0.29 -2.70
CA SER A 8 -4.39 0.20 -4.01
C SER A 8 -3.45 -0.79 -4.70
N HIS A 9 -3.83 -1.22 -5.91
CA HIS A 9 -3.01 -2.12 -6.72
C HIS A 9 -1.84 -1.40 -7.40
N GLY A 10 -0.84 -2.18 -7.85
CA GLY A 10 0.33 -1.66 -8.56
C GLY A 10 0.06 -1.24 -10.00
N LEU A 11 1.10 -0.73 -10.67
CA LEU A 11 1.06 -0.43 -12.11
C LEU A 11 0.79 -1.69 -12.93
N GLN A 12 0.03 -1.55 -13.99
CA GLN A 12 -0.33 -2.65 -14.91
C GLN A 12 -0.96 -3.87 -14.19
N SER A 13 -1.59 -3.60 -13.07
CA SER A 13 -2.32 -4.59 -12.26
C SER A 13 -3.80 -4.28 -12.26
N SER A 14 -4.58 -4.87 -11.37
CA SER A 14 -6.03 -4.71 -11.31
C SER A 14 -6.57 -4.85 -9.89
N PRO A 15 -7.85 -4.48 -9.66
CA PRO A 15 -8.53 -4.74 -8.39
C PRO A 15 -8.60 -6.24 -8.02
N GLU A 16 -8.52 -7.13 -9.01
CA GLU A 16 -8.53 -8.59 -8.83
C GLU A 16 -7.16 -9.18 -8.52
N ALA A 17 -6.12 -8.34 -8.39
CA ALA A 17 -4.77 -8.79 -8.05
C ALA A 17 -4.74 -9.64 -6.76
N THR A 18 -3.96 -10.71 -6.78
CA THR A 18 -3.92 -11.73 -5.72
C THR A 18 -3.65 -11.16 -4.33
N LYS A 19 -2.69 -10.25 -4.20
CA LYS A 19 -2.38 -9.61 -2.90
C LYS A 19 -3.52 -8.72 -2.41
N ALA A 20 -4.11 -7.93 -3.30
CA ALA A 20 -5.19 -7.02 -2.95
C ALA A 20 -6.43 -7.80 -2.48
N THR A 21 -6.82 -8.84 -3.20
CA THR A 21 -7.96 -9.69 -2.84
C THR A 21 -7.71 -10.50 -1.57
N ALA A 22 -6.48 -10.98 -1.34
CA ALA A 22 -6.13 -11.71 -0.12
C ALA A 22 -6.22 -10.79 1.12
N ILE A 23 -5.71 -9.56 1.03
CA ILE A 23 -5.83 -8.56 2.10
C ILE A 23 -7.29 -8.19 2.34
N ALA A 24 -8.07 -7.97 1.28
CA ALA A 24 -9.50 -7.64 1.41
C ALA A 24 -10.27 -8.74 2.16
N LYS A 25 -10.03 -10.01 1.84
CA LYS A 25 -10.66 -11.16 2.53
C LYS A 25 -10.33 -11.17 4.04
N VAL A 26 -9.07 -10.96 4.39
CA VAL A 26 -8.65 -10.90 5.80
C VAL A 26 -9.28 -9.71 6.50
N ALA A 27 -9.27 -8.52 5.90
CA ALA A 27 -9.91 -7.34 6.46
C ALA A 27 -11.40 -7.59 6.74
N GLN A 28 -12.12 -8.14 5.77
CA GLN A 28 -13.56 -8.46 5.89
C GLN A 28 -13.83 -9.48 6.99
N SER A 29 -13.02 -10.53 7.10
CA SER A 29 -13.15 -11.53 8.17
C SER A 29 -12.95 -10.94 9.57
N LEU A 30 -12.19 -9.85 9.67
CA LEU A 30 -11.95 -9.09 10.90
C LEU A 30 -12.97 -7.97 11.16
N GLY A 31 -13.99 -7.85 10.31
CA GLY A 31 -15.09 -6.89 10.46
C GLY A 31 -14.84 -5.50 9.88
N TRP A 32 -13.84 -5.36 9.00
CA TRP A 32 -13.59 -4.14 8.24
C TRP A 32 -14.37 -4.14 6.92
N THR A 33 -14.77 -2.98 6.45
CA THR A 33 -15.22 -2.80 5.06
C THR A 33 -14.00 -2.54 4.17
N THR A 34 -14.08 -2.93 2.90
CA THR A 34 -12.96 -2.82 1.97
C THR A 34 -13.37 -2.21 0.65
N GLU A 35 -12.45 -1.52 0.01
CA GLU A 35 -12.56 -1.04 -1.36
C GLU A 35 -11.21 -1.19 -2.06
N ILE A 36 -11.24 -1.59 -3.33
CA ILE A 36 -10.05 -1.68 -4.19
C ILE A 36 -10.33 -0.82 -5.43
N PRO A 37 -9.91 0.45 -5.44
CA PRO A 37 -10.11 1.32 -6.60
C PRO A 37 -9.42 0.78 -7.84
N ASP A 38 -10.05 0.94 -9.01
CA ASP A 38 -9.47 0.57 -10.29
C ASP A 38 -8.68 1.73 -10.88
N TYR A 39 -7.42 1.50 -11.22
CA TYR A 39 -6.51 2.50 -11.81
C TYR A 39 -6.09 2.14 -13.24
N ARG A 40 -6.67 1.08 -13.83
CA ARG A 40 -6.21 0.56 -15.15
C ARG A 40 -6.31 1.59 -16.27
N ASP A 41 -7.33 2.41 -16.28
CA ASP A 41 -7.50 3.48 -17.27
C ASP A 41 -6.41 4.56 -17.16
N LEU A 42 -5.90 4.82 -15.95
CA LEU A 42 -4.82 5.77 -15.71
C LEU A 42 -3.46 5.17 -16.08
N ASP A 43 -3.27 3.88 -15.91
CA ASP A 43 -2.03 3.19 -16.26
C ASP A 43 -1.79 3.13 -17.76
N ALA A 44 -2.85 3.14 -18.55
CA ALA A 44 -2.78 3.11 -20.02
C ALA A 44 -2.27 4.43 -20.64
N SER A 45 -2.24 5.53 -19.88
CA SER A 45 -1.95 6.86 -20.38
C SER A 45 -0.46 7.19 -20.49
N SER A 46 0.43 6.46 -19.75
CA SER A 46 1.88 6.65 -19.77
C SER A 46 2.63 5.44 -19.25
N GLU A 47 3.96 5.37 -19.47
CA GLU A 47 4.80 4.27 -18.98
C GLU A 47 4.82 4.14 -17.43
N LEU A 48 4.68 5.26 -16.73
CA LEU A 48 4.66 5.31 -15.26
C LEU A 48 3.23 5.42 -14.70
N GLY A 49 2.21 5.39 -15.57
CA GLY A 49 0.86 5.73 -15.17
C GLY A 49 0.72 7.20 -14.81
N ASP A 50 -0.49 7.67 -14.62
CA ASP A 50 -0.75 9.02 -14.12
C ASP A 50 -0.79 9.02 -12.59
N VAL A 51 0.36 9.22 -11.96
CA VAL A 51 0.51 9.16 -10.50
C VAL A 51 -0.36 10.19 -9.79
N LEU A 52 -0.44 11.41 -10.32
CA LEU A 52 -1.24 12.47 -9.71
C LEU A 52 -2.73 12.17 -9.79
N SER A 53 -3.19 11.65 -10.91
CA SER A 53 -4.59 11.22 -11.07
C SER A 53 -4.92 9.99 -10.20
N ARG A 54 -3.96 9.07 -9.99
CA ARG A 54 -4.11 7.97 -9.02
C ARG A 54 -4.28 8.49 -7.60
N ILE A 55 -3.45 9.45 -7.18
CA ILE A 55 -3.55 10.09 -5.86
C ILE A 55 -4.92 10.76 -5.70
N GLU A 56 -5.37 11.49 -6.69
CA GLU A 56 -6.67 12.16 -6.63
C GLU A 56 -7.83 11.16 -6.60
N ARG A 57 -7.76 10.07 -7.38
CA ARG A 57 -8.77 8.99 -7.33
C ARG A 57 -8.83 8.34 -5.94
N LEU A 58 -7.68 8.06 -5.32
CA LEU A 58 -7.63 7.53 -3.98
C LEU A 58 -8.22 8.50 -2.95
N ARG A 59 -7.91 9.80 -3.05
CA ARG A 59 -8.50 10.82 -2.19
C ARG A 59 -10.02 10.87 -2.30
N ARG A 60 -10.57 10.79 -3.51
CA ARG A 60 -12.02 10.74 -3.74
C ARG A 60 -12.64 9.47 -3.16
N ALA A 61 -11.98 8.33 -3.30
CA ALA A 61 -12.45 7.08 -2.71
C ALA A 61 -12.54 7.13 -1.19
N LEU A 62 -11.71 7.96 -0.53
CA LEU A 62 -11.74 8.16 0.92
C LEU A 62 -12.84 9.12 1.40
N ALA A 63 -13.38 9.96 0.52
CA ALA A 63 -14.36 10.96 0.90
C ALA A 63 -15.63 10.30 1.49
N GLY A 64 -16.01 10.72 2.68
CA GLY A 64 -17.21 10.22 3.38
C GLY A 64 -17.10 8.78 3.90
N LYS A 65 -15.93 8.16 3.84
CA LYS A 65 -15.73 6.81 4.38
C LYS A 65 -15.69 6.80 5.91
N ARG A 66 -16.07 5.67 6.46
CA ARG A 66 -16.10 5.45 7.91
C ARG A 66 -14.68 5.38 8.48
N THR A 67 -14.45 6.12 9.55
CA THR A 67 -13.25 6.00 10.37
C THR A 67 -13.40 4.87 11.39
N PRO A 68 -12.29 4.23 11.81
CA PRO A 68 -10.91 4.46 11.36
C PRO A 68 -10.66 4.04 9.92
N LEU A 69 -9.77 4.77 9.23
CA LEU A 69 -9.34 4.49 7.87
C LEU A 69 -7.95 3.86 7.86
N VAL A 70 -7.77 2.81 7.08
CA VAL A 70 -6.48 2.16 6.83
C VAL A 70 -6.22 2.16 5.33
N LEU A 71 -5.03 2.54 4.93
CA LEU A 71 -4.58 2.42 3.54
C LEU A 71 -3.60 1.27 3.42
N ALA A 72 -3.82 0.43 2.44
CA ALA A 72 -2.91 -0.62 2.03
C ALA A 72 -2.57 -0.49 0.55
N GLY A 73 -1.40 -0.93 0.14
CA GLY A 73 -1.05 -0.88 -1.28
C GLY A 73 0.17 -1.71 -1.63
N SER A 74 0.29 -2.01 -2.92
CA SER A 74 1.43 -2.74 -3.49
C SER A 74 2.10 -1.90 -4.56
N SER A 75 3.43 -1.78 -4.49
CA SER A 75 4.25 -1.02 -5.45
C SER A 75 3.74 0.41 -5.62
N MET A 76 3.31 0.83 -6.82
CA MET A 76 2.71 2.15 -7.05
C MET A 76 1.52 2.40 -6.10
N GLY A 77 0.73 1.39 -5.80
CA GLY A 77 -0.36 1.48 -4.83
C GLY A 77 0.12 1.80 -3.41
N ALA A 78 1.27 1.25 -3.00
CA ALA A 78 1.90 1.60 -1.71
C ALA A 78 2.38 3.05 -1.71
N PHE A 79 3.00 3.50 -2.81
CA PHE A 79 3.46 4.88 -2.97
C PHE A 79 2.33 5.90 -2.83
N ILE A 80 1.24 5.73 -3.57
CA ILE A 80 0.11 6.67 -3.52
C ILE A 80 -0.61 6.62 -2.17
N SER A 81 -0.70 5.44 -1.54
CA SER A 81 -1.27 5.31 -0.19
C SER A 81 -0.48 6.11 0.85
N ALA A 82 0.84 6.00 0.81
CA ALA A 82 1.73 6.79 1.65
C ALA A 82 1.54 8.31 1.41
N ARG A 83 1.55 8.74 0.15
CA ARG A 83 1.38 10.16 -0.21
C ARG A 83 0.04 10.73 0.23
N VAL A 84 -1.05 9.99 0.03
CA VAL A 84 -2.40 10.45 0.43
C VAL A 84 -2.54 10.58 1.94
N SER A 85 -1.83 9.77 2.71
CA SER A 85 -1.85 9.87 4.18
C SER A 85 -1.39 11.23 4.72
N LEU A 86 -0.62 12.00 3.95
CA LEU A 86 -0.19 13.36 4.33
C LEU A 86 -1.34 14.37 4.33
N ALA A 87 -2.40 14.10 3.56
CA ALA A 87 -3.52 15.02 3.38
C ALA A 87 -4.84 14.49 3.97
N VAL A 88 -4.93 13.20 4.27
CA VAL A 88 -6.13 12.56 4.81
C VAL A 88 -5.77 11.82 6.08
N ALA A 89 -6.51 12.07 7.15
CA ALA A 89 -6.28 11.39 8.43
C ALA A 89 -6.56 9.89 8.30
N VAL A 90 -5.52 9.08 8.46
CA VAL A 90 -5.61 7.62 8.47
C VAL A 90 -5.03 7.07 9.78
N GLN A 91 -5.48 5.90 10.20
CA GLN A 91 -4.99 5.27 11.42
C GLN A 91 -3.75 4.41 11.19
N GLY A 92 -3.53 3.95 9.98
CA GLY A 92 -2.37 3.15 9.67
C GLY A 92 -2.15 2.93 8.18
N LEU A 93 -0.92 2.52 7.86
CA LEU A 93 -0.46 2.21 6.52
C LEU A 93 0.11 0.79 6.46
N PHE A 94 -0.33 0.02 5.46
CA PHE A 94 0.25 -1.29 5.14
C PHE A 94 0.82 -1.27 3.73
N LEU A 95 2.15 -1.26 3.61
CA LEU A 95 2.86 -1.00 2.37
C LEU A 95 3.63 -2.25 1.91
N MET A 96 3.33 -2.73 0.71
CA MET A 96 4.03 -3.87 0.11
C MET A 96 4.90 -3.38 -1.04
N ALA A 97 6.19 -3.69 -1.01
CA ALA A 97 7.18 -3.30 -2.01
C ALA A 97 7.09 -1.81 -2.42
N PRO A 98 7.12 -0.86 -1.48
CA PRO A 98 6.93 0.56 -1.78
C PRO A 98 8.14 1.12 -2.54
N PRO A 99 7.96 1.79 -3.69
CA PRO A 99 9.01 2.59 -4.32
C PRO A 99 9.41 3.74 -3.40
N THR A 100 10.70 3.93 -3.15
CA THR A 100 11.21 5.05 -2.34
C THR A 100 11.32 6.34 -3.13
N GLN A 101 11.35 6.23 -4.45
CA GLN A 101 11.37 7.36 -5.39
C GLN A 101 10.72 6.93 -6.71
N LEU A 102 9.99 7.84 -7.33
CA LEU A 102 9.49 7.66 -8.70
C LEU A 102 10.40 8.39 -9.68
N LYS A 103 11.10 7.63 -10.50
CA LYS A 103 11.94 8.18 -11.57
C LYS A 103 11.07 8.95 -12.56
N GLY A 104 11.51 10.16 -12.94
CA GLY A 104 10.81 11.02 -13.88
C GLY A 104 9.79 11.98 -13.25
N TYR A 105 9.50 11.88 -11.96
CA TYR A 105 8.59 12.80 -11.26
C TYR A 105 9.27 13.61 -10.15
N ASP A 106 10.52 13.35 -9.84
CA ASP A 106 11.26 13.94 -8.69
C ASP A 106 10.48 13.88 -7.36
N ILE A 107 9.63 12.85 -7.23
CA ILE A 107 8.81 12.67 -6.05
C ILE A 107 9.37 11.49 -5.24
N VAL A 108 9.70 11.77 -3.99
CA VAL A 108 10.15 10.76 -3.03
C VAL A 108 8.98 10.21 -2.21
N LEU A 109 9.17 9.02 -1.67
CA LEU A 109 8.22 8.41 -0.75
C LEU A 109 8.15 9.20 0.55
N GLU A 110 6.97 9.70 0.85
CA GLU A 110 6.64 10.38 2.11
C GLU A 110 5.30 9.87 2.62
N ALA A 111 5.15 9.79 3.93
CA ALA A 111 3.95 9.33 4.59
C ALA A 111 3.73 10.07 5.91
N ALA A 112 2.48 10.17 6.35
CA ALA A 112 2.15 10.66 7.67
C ALA A 112 2.84 9.82 8.77
N PRO A 113 3.12 10.40 9.95
CA PRO A 113 3.73 9.71 11.08
C PRO A 113 2.68 8.83 11.82
N VAL A 114 2.10 7.90 11.10
CA VAL A 114 1.12 6.93 11.62
C VAL A 114 1.74 5.55 11.68
N ARG A 115 1.13 4.65 12.45
CA ARG A 115 1.58 3.27 12.50
C ARG A 115 1.65 2.66 11.10
N THR A 116 2.82 2.19 10.73
CA THR A 116 3.12 1.68 9.40
C THR A 116 3.76 0.30 9.49
N CYS A 117 3.28 -0.63 8.68
CA CYS A 117 3.89 -1.93 8.46
C CYS A 117 4.29 -2.06 6.99
N ILE A 118 5.52 -2.49 6.75
CA ILE A 118 6.08 -2.65 5.41
C ILE A 118 6.48 -4.11 5.22
N VAL A 119 6.10 -4.72 4.09
CA VAL A 119 6.60 -6.02 3.65
C VAL A 119 7.35 -5.81 2.34
N HIS A 120 8.61 -6.28 2.28
CA HIS A 120 9.47 -6.08 1.12
C HIS A 120 10.32 -7.31 0.82
N GLY A 121 10.64 -7.54 -0.45
CA GLY A 121 11.48 -8.66 -0.87
C GLY A 121 12.98 -8.32 -0.82
N TRP A 122 13.79 -9.22 -0.26
CA TRP A 122 15.25 -9.08 -0.27
C TRP A 122 15.83 -8.98 -1.70
N HIS A 123 15.19 -9.65 -2.65
CA HIS A 123 15.62 -9.76 -4.04
C HIS A 123 14.77 -8.91 -4.99
N ASP A 124 14.15 -7.84 -4.46
CA ASP A 124 13.40 -6.91 -5.28
C ASP A 124 14.33 -6.26 -6.32
N GLU A 125 14.07 -6.57 -7.59
CA GLU A 125 14.87 -6.14 -8.73
C GLU A 125 14.58 -4.71 -9.19
N LEU A 126 13.46 -4.14 -8.75
CA LEU A 126 13.03 -2.78 -9.08
C LEU A 126 13.35 -1.78 -7.97
N ILE A 127 13.13 -2.18 -6.73
CA ILE A 127 13.30 -1.33 -5.55
C ILE A 127 14.30 -2.00 -4.61
N PRO A 128 15.55 -1.56 -4.57
CA PRO A 128 16.56 -2.16 -3.70
C PRO A 128 16.14 -2.19 -2.23
N ALA A 129 16.21 -3.36 -1.61
CA ALA A 129 15.78 -3.55 -0.22
C ALA A 129 16.46 -2.57 0.75
N GLY A 130 17.73 -2.25 0.54
CA GLY A 130 18.47 -1.28 1.34
C GLY A 130 17.89 0.13 1.35
N GLU A 131 17.21 0.55 0.28
CA GLU A 131 16.53 1.84 0.24
C GLU A 131 15.30 1.84 1.14
N VAL A 132 14.52 0.78 1.09
CA VAL A 132 13.33 0.62 1.95
C VAL A 132 13.74 0.48 3.42
N VAL A 133 14.82 -0.23 3.72
CA VAL A 133 15.39 -0.33 5.07
C VAL A 133 15.74 1.07 5.61
N ARG A 134 16.47 1.88 4.84
CA ARG A 134 16.84 3.24 5.27
C ARG A 134 15.61 4.13 5.48
N TRP A 135 14.61 4.01 4.62
CA TRP A 135 13.36 4.78 4.76
C TRP A 135 12.58 4.37 6.01
N ALA A 136 12.39 3.09 6.22
CA ALA A 136 11.69 2.54 7.39
C ALA A 136 12.43 2.87 8.70
N GLN A 137 13.76 2.78 8.70
CA GLN A 137 14.58 3.09 9.87
C GLN A 137 14.44 4.54 10.34
N LYS A 138 14.43 5.50 9.40
CA LYS A 138 14.24 6.93 9.72
C LYS A 138 12.90 7.22 10.39
N ARG A 139 11.89 6.39 10.11
CA ARG A 139 10.54 6.52 10.62
C ARG A 139 10.25 5.63 11.83
N SER A 140 11.16 4.70 12.14
CA SER A 140 10.94 3.63 13.12
C SER A 140 9.72 2.76 12.80
N ASP A 141 9.45 2.53 11.52
CA ASP A 141 8.34 1.72 11.06
C ASP A 141 8.62 0.22 11.23
N HIS A 142 7.58 -0.59 11.35
CA HIS A 142 7.70 -2.04 11.34
C HIS A 142 8.00 -2.52 9.90
N LEU A 143 9.14 -3.15 9.70
CA LEU A 143 9.59 -3.67 8.41
C LEU A 143 9.82 -5.18 8.48
N VAL A 144 9.23 -5.91 7.56
CA VAL A 144 9.47 -7.34 7.36
C VAL A 144 10.10 -7.57 5.99
N LEU A 145 11.28 -8.16 5.96
CA LEU A 145 11.98 -8.55 4.74
C LEU A 145 11.81 -10.05 4.52
N VAL A 146 11.37 -10.44 3.33
CA VAL A 146 11.13 -11.83 2.95
C VAL A 146 12.02 -12.25 1.78
N ASN A 147 12.27 -13.55 1.66
CA ASN A 147 13.02 -14.12 0.53
C ASN A 147 12.13 -14.17 -0.72
N ASP A 148 11.94 -13.03 -1.37
CA ASP A 148 11.10 -12.87 -2.55
C ASP A 148 11.57 -11.69 -3.41
N SER A 149 11.00 -11.58 -4.61
CA SER A 149 11.20 -10.49 -5.58
C SER A 149 10.18 -9.35 -5.38
N HIS A 150 10.17 -8.40 -6.32
CA HIS A 150 9.25 -7.25 -6.30
C HIS A 150 7.78 -7.65 -6.19
N ARG A 151 7.36 -8.71 -6.84
CA ARG A 151 5.95 -9.14 -6.87
C ARG A 151 5.47 -9.77 -5.56
N LEU A 152 6.37 -10.22 -4.70
CA LEU A 152 6.02 -10.96 -3.47
C LEU A 152 5.08 -12.15 -3.74
N ALA A 153 5.28 -12.81 -4.89
CA ALA A 153 4.37 -13.84 -5.39
C ALA A 153 4.34 -15.10 -4.50
N ASP A 154 5.47 -15.43 -3.87
CA ASP A 154 5.58 -16.59 -2.98
C ASP A 154 5.12 -16.27 -1.54
N HIS A 155 4.83 -14.99 -1.24
CA HIS A 155 4.46 -14.52 0.10
C HIS A 155 3.10 -13.81 0.15
N VAL A 156 2.19 -14.12 -0.77
CA VAL A 156 0.85 -13.51 -0.80
C VAL A 156 0.08 -13.79 0.49
N GLU A 157 0.05 -15.04 0.93
CA GLU A 157 -0.63 -15.42 2.17
C GLU A 157 0.05 -14.81 3.40
N PHE A 158 1.37 -14.78 3.43
CA PHE A 158 2.14 -14.12 4.49
C PHE A 158 1.77 -12.64 4.60
N CYS A 159 1.71 -11.91 3.47
CA CYS A 159 1.30 -10.51 3.44
C CYS A 159 -0.11 -10.32 4.03
N ALA A 160 -1.04 -11.21 3.68
CA ALA A 160 -2.41 -11.14 4.20
C ALA A 160 -2.47 -11.41 5.71
N GLN A 161 -1.69 -12.36 6.22
CA GLN A 161 -1.60 -12.65 7.66
C GLN A 161 -0.96 -11.49 8.43
N GLU A 162 0.13 -10.90 7.90
CA GLU A 162 0.76 -9.72 8.51
C GLU A 162 -0.19 -8.51 8.52
N PHE A 163 -0.95 -8.31 7.44
CA PHE A 163 -2.00 -7.30 7.43
C PHE A 163 -3.04 -7.55 8.54
N GLY A 164 -3.47 -8.80 8.72
CA GLY A 164 -4.40 -9.17 9.79
C GLY A 164 -3.87 -8.81 11.19
N ARG A 165 -2.61 -9.14 11.48
CA ARG A 165 -1.93 -8.76 12.73
C ARG A 165 -1.84 -7.25 12.90
N PHE A 166 -1.49 -6.57 11.82
CA PHE A 166 -1.38 -5.11 11.79
C PHE A 166 -2.69 -4.43 12.17
N VAL A 167 -3.81 -4.76 11.53
CA VAL A 167 -5.09 -4.12 11.81
C VAL A 167 -5.68 -4.49 13.17
N GLN A 168 -5.41 -5.69 13.68
CA GLN A 168 -5.76 -6.08 15.04
C GLN A 168 -5.01 -5.25 16.09
N GLY A 169 -3.78 -4.88 15.81
CA GLY A 169 -2.98 -4.04 16.68
C GLY A 169 -3.32 -2.54 16.61
N LEU A 170 -4.18 -2.11 15.71
CA LEU A 170 -4.67 -0.73 15.62
C LEU A 170 -5.88 -0.46 16.55
N ALA A 171 -6.48 -1.51 17.07
CA ALA A 171 -7.68 -1.43 17.92
C ALA A 171 -7.36 -0.96 19.34
#